data_201890cec84284d5ca7cfa9e5e9dc97c
#
_entry.id   201890cec84284d5ca7cfa9e5e9dc97c
#
_cell.length_a   1.000
_cell.length_b   1.000
_cell.length_c   1.000
_cell.angle_alpha   90.00
_cell.angle_beta   90.00
_cell.angle_gamma   90.00
#
_symmetry.space_group_name_H-M   'P 1'
#
loop_
_entity.id
_entity.type
_entity.pdbx_description
1 polymer ?
#
loop_
_entity_poly.entity_id
_entity_poly.type
_entity_poly.pdbx_seq_one_letter_code
_entity_poly.pdbx_strand_id
1 'polypeptide(L)'
;VEIANNLFEPVSCNPDGTAKHPDVTVIDQYTEPVSHYGLDEVTRADAFDKDIVDACCDEVGADNVYVYGLTWHKSMQELAADINTYVQKIKADKHVDKVSIAGHSMGGAVLASYLGLYGCDDVSNITMLNSAFTGLDMVGCLFKGEIAIGTDELIPFINQSMNSDTLGKVLDTLKLLQLAVPKLEGFLETELPDGSGRTYKDRIFTECLVSGFGYTPSLWAFVPDEYYNDAKAVMKAYMEKNQQQKGVSASVIAANWA
;
A
#
# COMPACT_ATOMS: atom_id res chain seq x y z
N VAL A 1 3.09 12.35 16.46
CA VAL A 1 3.16 10.94 16.90
C VAL A 1 1.76 10.41 17.21
N GLU A 2 1.03 10.95 18.19
CA GLU A 2 -0.30 10.45 18.57
C GLU A 2 -1.29 10.39 17.41
N ILE A 3 -1.38 11.46 16.61
CA ILE A 3 -2.25 11.51 15.41
C ILE A 3 -1.84 10.42 14.40
N ALA A 4 -0.54 10.26 14.13
CA ALA A 4 -0.06 9.25 13.19
C ALA A 4 -0.32 7.83 13.73
N ASN A 5 -0.09 7.58 15.01
CA ASN A 5 -0.38 6.29 15.62
C ASN A 5 -1.88 5.95 15.54
N ASN A 6 -2.75 6.91 15.83
CA ASN A 6 -4.20 6.71 15.72
C ASN A 6 -4.64 6.47 14.28
N LEU A 7 -3.99 7.10 13.31
CA LEU A 7 -4.29 6.92 11.89
C LEU A 7 -3.90 5.52 11.37
N PHE A 8 -2.74 5.01 11.80
CA PHE A 8 -2.20 3.74 11.31
C PHE A 8 -2.53 2.54 12.21
N GLU A 9 -3.01 2.78 13.42
CA GLU A 9 -3.34 1.70 14.36
C GLU A 9 -4.34 0.68 13.79
N PRO A 10 -5.42 1.08 13.08
CA PRO A 10 -6.36 0.13 12.51
C PRO A 10 -5.77 -0.83 11.47
N VAL A 11 -4.71 -0.42 10.77
CA VAL A 11 -4.03 -1.23 9.74
C VAL A 11 -2.68 -1.76 10.23
N SER A 12 -2.39 -1.65 11.52
CA SER A 12 -1.13 -2.11 12.08
C SER A 12 -1.08 -3.63 12.17
N CYS A 13 0.14 -4.18 12.06
CA CYS A 13 0.40 -5.60 12.18
C CYS A 13 1.11 -5.93 13.50
N ASN A 14 0.97 -7.18 13.92
CA ASN A 14 1.78 -7.76 14.98
C ASN A 14 3.22 -7.95 14.49
N PRO A 15 4.19 -8.19 15.40
CA PRO A 15 5.57 -8.47 15.01
C PRO A 15 5.77 -9.67 14.09
N ASP A 16 4.82 -10.59 14.03
CA ASP A 16 4.80 -11.74 13.12
C ASP A 16 4.17 -11.43 11.74
N GLY A 17 3.77 -10.17 11.50
CA GLY A 17 3.14 -9.74 10.25
C GLY A 17 1.63 -9.99 10.17
N THR A 18 1.02 -10.62 11.18
CA THR A 18 -0.45 -10.78 11.21
C THR A 18 -1.15 -9.47 11.55
N ALA A 19 -2.34 -9.25 11.01
CA ALA A 19 -3.13 -8.06 11.32
C ALA A 19 -3.49 -8.01 12.80
N LYS A 20 -3.32 -6.87 13.46
CA LYS A 20 -3.79 -6.66 14.84
C LYS A 20 -5.30 -6.57 14.90
N HIS A 21 -5.92 -6.07 13.83
CA HIS A 21 -7.36 -5.88 13.70
C HIS A 21 -7.83 -6.69 12.48
N PRO A 22 -8.02 -8.01 12.61
CA PRO A 22 -8.39 -8.88 11.49
C PRO A 22 -9.79 -8.61 10.94
N ASP A 23 -10.61 -7.88 11.68
CA ASP A 23 -11.93 -7.39 11.30
C ASP A 23 -11.88 -6.11 10.43
N VAL A 24 -10.73 -5.45 10.38
CA VAL A 24 -10.51 -4.32 9.49
C VAL A 24 -10.21 -4.83 8.08
N THR A 25 -11.16 -4.62 7.20
CA THR A 25 -11.06 -4.96 5.77
C THR A 25 -11.23 -3.71 4.92
N VAL A 26 -10.88 -3.79 3.64
CA VAL A 26 -11.29 -2.74 2.70
C VAL A 26 -12.81 -2.79 2.54
N ILE A 27 -13.42 -1.62 2.44
CA ILE A 27 -14.87 -1.48 2.34
C ILE A 27 -15.37 -2.07 1.01
N ASP A 28 -14.53 -2.08 -0.02
CA ASP A 28 -14.88 -2.38 -1.41
C ASP A 28 -14.52 -3.82 -1.83
N GLN A 29 -14.81 -4.80 -0.99
CA GLN A 29 -14.74 -6.22 -1.36
C GLN A 29 -16.06 -6.66 -1.99
N TYR A 30 -16.19 -6.42 -3.29
CA TYR A 30 -17.38 -6.78 -4.05
C TYR A 30 -17.34 -8.28 -4.39
N THR A 31 -18.34 -9.03 -3.96
CA THR A 31 -18.44 -10.48 -4.20
C THR A 31 -19.32 -10.84 -5.39
N GLU A 32 -20.13 -9.91 -5.86
CA GLU A 32 -21.02 -10.05 -7.00
C GLU A 32 -20.51 -9.23 -8.19
N PRO A 33 -21.03 -9.44 -9.42
CA PRO A 33 -20.59 -8.70 -10.60
C PRO A 33 -20.99 -7.22 -10.55
N VAL A 34 -20.36 -6.42 -11.42
CA VAL A 34 -20.63 -4.97 -11.55
C VAL A 34 -22.10 -4.66 -11.76
N SER A 35 -22.84 -5.52 -12.49
CA SER A 35 -24.29 -5.36 -12.69
C SER A 35 -25.11 -5.33 -11.39
N HIS A 36 -24.60 -5.98 -10.33
CA HIS A 36 -25.27 -6.02 -9.03
C HIS A 36 -25.13 -4.71 -8.25
N TYR A 37 -23.97 -4.11 -8.28
CA TYR A 37 -23.64 -2.89 -7.50
C TYR A 37 -23.74 -1.61 -8.32
N GLY A 38 -23.52 -1.69 -9.63
CA GLY A 38 -23.37 -0.55 -10.54
C GLY A 38 -21.93 -0.06 -10.65
N LEU A 39 -21.62 0.52 -11.81
CA LEU A 39 -20.27 0.99 -12.14
C LEU A 39 -19.75 2.05 -11.15
N ASP A 40 -20.58 3.05 -10.82
CA ASP A 40 -20.18 4.14 -9.92
C ASP A 40 -19.83 3.63 -8.51
N GLU A 41 -20.51 2.60 -8.04
CA GLU A 41 -20.24 2.00 -6.72
C GLU A 41 -18.90 1.26 -6.73
N VAL A 42 -18.65 0.38 -7.71
CA VAL A 42 -17.44 -0.44 -7.75
C VAL A 42 -16.17 0.36 -8.09
N THR A 43 -16.32 1.57 -8.60
CA THR A 43 -15.19 2.45 -8.95
C THR A 43 -15.06 3.67 -8.05
N ARG A 44 -15.89 3.79 -6.99
CA ARG A 44 -15.92 4.96 -6.09
C ARG A 44 -14.62 5.20 -5.31
N ALA A 45 -13.83 4.15 -5.09
CA ALA A 45 -12.58 4.22 -4.32
C ALA A 45 -11.36 4.60 -5.18
N ASP A 46 -11.55 4.95 -6.47
CA ASP A 46 -10.48 5.21 -7.44
C ASP A 46 -9.41 4.11 -7.52
N ALA A 47 -9.70 2.93 -6.97
CA ALA A 47 -8.80 1.78 -6.98
C ALA A 47 -8.63 1.18 -8.39
N PHE A 48 -9.64 1.37 -9.23
CA PHE A 48 -9.63 1.04 -10.65
C PHE A 48 -10.20 2.20 -11.46
N ASP A 49 -9.58 2.50 -12.59
CA ASP A 49 -10.06 3.51 -13.52
C ASP A 49 -11.46 3.12 -14.02
N LYS A 50 -12.43 4.01 -13.85
CA LYS A 50 -13.81 3.81 -14.25
C LYS A 50 -13.93 3.49 -15.73
N ASP A 51 -13.17 4.17 -16.57
CA ASP A 51 -13.22 3.98 -18.03
C ASP A 51 -12.74 2.58 -18.43
N ILE A 52 -11.79 2.00 -17.66
CA ILE A 52 -11.33 0.61 -17.89
C ILE A 52 -12.42 -0.39 -17.51
N VAL A 53 -13.06 -0.20 -16.36
CA VAL A 53 -14.14 -1.09 -15.90
C VAL A 53 -15.33 -1.00 -16.83
N ASP A 54 -15.69 0.20 -17.28
CA ASP A 54 -16.78 0.45 -18.24
C ASP A 54 -16.50 -0.23 -19.58
N ALA A 55 -15.29 -0.06 -20.13
CA ALA A 55 -14.88 -0.73 -21.35
C ALA A 55 -14.94 -2.27 -21.23
N CYS A 56 -14.58 -2.83 -20.07
CA CYS A 56 -14.76 -4.27 -19.82
C CYS A 56 -16.24 -4.65 -19.81
N CYS A 57 -17.10 -3.82 -19.19
CA CYS A 57 -18.54 -4.05 -19.16
C CYS A 57 -19.17 -3.99 -20.58
N ASP A 58 -18.70 -3.07 -21.40
CA ASP A 58 -19.14 -2.95 -22.80
C ASP A 58 -18.75 -4.17 -23.63
N GLU A 59 -17.56 -4.74 -23.39
CA GLU A 59 -17.05 -5.87 -24.18
C GLU A 59 -17.68 -7.21 -23.77
N VAL A 60 -17.78 -7.50 -22.48
CA VAL A 60 -18.21 -8.82 -21.98
C VAL A 60 -19.53 -8.81 -21.23
N GLY A 61 -20.14 -7.64 -21.02
CA GLY A 61 -21.34 -7.44 -20.21
C GLY A 61 -21.04 -7.29 -18.73
N ALA A 62 -21.72 -6.35 -18.05
CA ALA A 62 -21.52 -6.05 -16.63
C ALA A 62 -21.78 -7.23 -15.68
N ASP A 63 -22.55 -8.22 -16.11
CA ASP A 63 -22.76 -9.50 -15.39
C ASP A 63 -21.50 -10.36 -15.32
N ASN A 64 -20.52 -10.13 -16.18
CA ASN A 64 -19.29 -10.92 -16.30
C ASN A 64 -18.05 -10.16 -15.82
N VAL A 65 -18.21 -8.92 -15.33
CA VAL A 65 -17.13 -8.11 -14.79
C VAL A 65 -17.23 -8.08 -13.28
N TYR A 66 -16.11 -8.35 -12.61
CA TYR A 66 -15.98 -8.37 -11.16
C TYR A 66 -14.83 -7.46 -10.74
N VAL A 67 -15.02 -6.70 -9.67
CA VAL A 67 -13.99 -5.83 -9.08
C VAL A 67 -13.66 -6.31 -7.68
N TYR A 68 -12.40 -6.42 -7.35
CA TYR A 68 -11.95 -6.88 -6.04
C TYR A 68 -10.95 -5.90 -5.42
N GLY A 69 -11.30 -5.31 -4.29
CA GLY A 69 -10.43 -4.45 -3.50
C GLY A 69 -9.49 -5.28 -2.60
N LEU A 70 -8.20 -5.01 -2.67
CA LEU A 70 -7.21 -5.71 -1.85
C LEU A 70 -7.16 -5.15 -0.44
N THR A 71 -7.12 -6.01 0.58
CA THR A 71 -6.79 -5.65 1.96
C THR A 71 -5.27 -5.45 2.05
N TRP A 72 -4.80 -4.31 1.59
CA TRP A 72 -3.43 -4.00 1.19
C TRP A 72 -2.33 -4.30 2.24
N HIS A 73 -2.67 -4.31 3.53
CA HIS A 73 -1.69 -4.54 4.61
C HIS A 73 -1.40 -6.02 4.90
N LYS A 74 -2.16 -6.96 4.30
CA LYS A 74 -1.89 -8.39 4.40
C LYS A 74 -0.62 -8.79 3.63
N SER A 75 -0.07 -9.95 3.94
CA SER A 75 1.03 -10.51 3.17
C SER A 75 0.63 -10.83 1.73
N MET A 76 1.60 -10.86 0.81
CA MET A 76 1.33 -11.23 -0.59
C MET A 76 0.75 -12.63 -0.72
N GLN A 77 1.13 -13.56 0.16
CA GLN A 77 0.62 -14.92 0.21
C GLN A 77 -0.85 -14.97 0.63
N GLU A 78 -1.22 -14.20 1.66
CA GLU A 78 -2.64 -14.09 2.09
C GLU A 78 -3.49 -13.43 1.01
N LEU A 79 -2.99 -12.35 0.39
CA LEU A 79 -3.70 -11.70 -0.71
C LEU A 79 -3.85 -12.62 -1.91
N ALA A 80 -2.83 -13.40 -2.25
CA ALA A 80 -2.93 -14.40 -3.32
C ALA A 80 -3.94 -15.51 -3.00
N ALA A 81 -4.04 -15.92 -1.73
CA ALA A 81 -5.04 -16.90 -1.28
C ALA A 81 -6.47 -16.31 -1.36
N ASP A 82 -6.65 -15.04 -0.98
CA ASP A 82 -7.92 -14.34 -1.11
C ASP A 82 -8.35 -14.27 -2.59
N ILE A 83 -7.43 -13.91 -3.49
CA ILE A 83 -7.67 -13.91 -4.95
C ILE A 83 -8.02 -15.32 -5.46
N ASN A 84 -7.31 -16.35 -5.02
CA ASN A 84 -7.63 -17.72 -5.41
C ASN A 84 -9.06 -18.08 -5.00
N THR A 85 -9.44 -17.78 -3.77
CA THR A 85 -10.81 -18.03 -3.28
C THR A 85 -11.85 -17.30 -4.14
N TYR A 86 -11.57 -16.06 -4.51
CA TYR A 86 -12.44 -15.25 -5.35
C TYR A 86 -12.55 -15.80 -6.77
N VAL A 87 -11.44 -16.22 -7.37
CA VAL A 87 -11.41 -16.87 -8.69
C VAL A 87 -12.25 -18.14 -8.70
N GLN A 88 -12.09 -19.01 -7.69
CA GLN A 88 -12.89 -20.26 -7.59
C GLN A 88 -14.37 -19.96 -7.44
N LYS A 89 -14.75 -18.92 -6.67
CA LYS A 89 -16.15 -18.48 -6.58
C LYS A 89 -16.70 -18.08 -7.95
N ILE A 90 -16.00 -17.19 -8.66
CA ILE A 90 -16.45 -16.72 -10.00
C ILE A 90 -16.59 -17.89 -10.98
N LYS A 91 -15.61 -18.81 -11.00
CA LYS A 91 -15.68 -20.01 -11.85
C LYS A 91 -16.92 -20.84 -11.55
N ALA A 92 -17.23 -21.05 -10.27
CA ALA A 92 -18.41 -21.81 -9.86
C ALA A 92 -19.71 -21.09 -10.23
N ASP A 93 -19.81 -19.79 -9.97
CA ASP A 93 -21.00 -18.98 -10.23
C ASP A 93 -21.31 -18.85 -11.73
N LYS A 94 -20.26 -18.74 -12.55
CA LYS A 94 -20.38 -18.55 -14.00
C LYS A 94 -20.28 -19.84 -14.79
N HIS A 95 -20.00 -20.98 -14.16
CA HIS A 95 -19.79 -22.27 -14.81
C HIS A 95 -18.71 -22.20 -15.91
N VAL A 96 -17.58 -21.55 -15.62
CA VAL A 96 -16.45 -21.39 -16.54
C VAL A 96 -15.21 -22.10 -15.99
N ASP A 97 -14.35 -22.58 -16.88
CA ASP A 97 -13.10 -23.24 -16.50
C ASP A 97 -12.00 -22.25 -16.17
N LYS A 98 -12.02 -21.07 -16.79
CA LYS A 98 -10.98 -20.05 -16.65
C LYS A 98 -11.57 -18.64 -16.61
N VAL A 99 -10.83 -17.73 -15.97
CA VAL A 99 -11.12 -16.30 -15.91
C VAL A 99 -9.98 -15.48 -16.52
N SER A 100 -10.28 -14.27 -16.99
CA SER A 100 -9.26 -13.26 -17.31
C SER A 100 -9.11 -12.35 -16.11
N ILE A 101 -7.87 -12.01 -15.69
CA ILE A 101 -7.60 -11.19 -14.52
C ILE A 101 -6.76 -9.99 -14.91
N ALA A 102 -7.14 -8.81 -14.43
CA ALA A 102 -6.34 -7.59 -14.50
C ALA A 102 -5.94 -7.15 -13.08
N GLY A 103 -4.67 -6.78 -12.89
CA GLY A 103 -4.15 -6.22 -11.64
C GLY A 103 -3.56 -4.83 -11.86
N HIS A 104 -4.02 -3.85 -11.09
CA HIS A 104 -3.51 -2.49 -11.12
C HIS A 104 -2.55 -2.25 -9.94
N SER A 105 -1.40 -1.58 -10.21
CA SER A 105 -0.42 -1.19 -9.20
C SER A 105 -0.02 -2.39 -8.31
N MET A 106 -0.30 -2.36 -7.02
CA MET A 106 -0.12 -3.47 -6.07
C MET A 106 -0.80 -4.76 -6.54
N GLY A 107 -1.94 -4.67 -7.22
CA GLY A 107 -2.67 -5.83 -7.74
C GLY A 107 -1.84 -6.70 -8.68
N GLY A 108 -0.91 -6.11 -9.44
CA GLY A 108 0.02 -6.87 -10.28
C GLY A 108 1.03 -7.69 -9.47
N ALA A 109 1.54 -7.16 -8.36
CA ALA A 109 2.43 -7.91 -7.46
C ALA A 109 1.68 -9.08 -6.80
N VAL A 110 0.41 -8.87 -6.40
CA VAL A 110 -0.45 -9.93 -5.88
C VAL A 110 -0.73 -11.00 -6.93
N LEU A 111 -0.98 -10.61 -8.19
CA LEU A 111 -1.16 -11.57 -9.28
C LEU A 111 0.12 -12.37 -9.56
N ALA A 112 1.29 -11.77 -9.48
CA ALA A 112 2.56 -12.49 -9.59
C ALA A 112 2.71 -13.55 -8.46
N SER A 113 2.35 -13.20 -7.24
CA SER A 113 2.30 -14.12 -6.10
C SER A 113 1.25 -15.22 -6.30
N TYR A 114 0.06 -14.86 -6.80
CA TYR A 114 -1.00 -15.83 -7.12
C TYR A 114 -0.51 -16.87 -8.14
N LEU A 115 0.12 -16.43 -9.24
CA LEU A 115 0.66 -17.34 -10.24
C LEU A 115 1.76 -18.25 -9.69
N GLY A 116 2.63 -17.71 -8.82
CA GLY A 116 3.67 -18.48 -8.18
C GLY A 116 3.15 -19.58 -7.25
N LEU A 117 2.02 -19.35 -6.58
CA LEU A 117 1.42 -20.26 -5.61
C LEU A 117 0.41 -21.25 -6.22
N TYR A 118 -0.42 -20.77 -7.16
CA TYR A 118 -1.57 -21.51 -7.68
C TYR A 118 -1.44 -21.88 -9.17
N GLY A 119 -0.44 -21.36 -9.86
CA GLY A 119 -0.25 -21.60 -11.29
C GLY A 119 -1.22 -20.83 -12.17
N CYS A 120 -1.34 -21.23 -13.43
CA CYS A 120 -2.15 -20.54 -14.46
C CYS A 120 -3.32 -21.38 -15.00
N ASP A 121 -3.62 -22.51 -14.37
CA ASP A 121 -4.66 -23.42 -14.89
C ASP A 121 -6.05 -22.80 -14.86
N ASP A 122 -6.30 -21.92 -13.90
CA ASP A 122 -7.58 -21.20 -13.70
C ASP A 122 -7.68 -19.88 -14.50
N VAL A 123 -6.62 -19.50 -15.19
CA VAL A 123 -6.52 -18.19 -15.84
C VAL A 123 -6.33 -18.32 -17.34
N SER A 124 -7.12 -17.58 -18.12
CA SER A 124 -6.97 -17.49 -19.59
C SER A 124 -6.05 -16.35 -20.02
N ASN A 125 -6.16 -15.20 -19.35
CA ASN A 125 -5.35 -14.01 -19.63
C ASN A 125 -5.03 -13.27 -18.34
N ILE A 126 -3.85 -12.65 -18.30
CA ILE A 126 -3.41 -11.76 -17.23
C ILE A 126 -3.00 -10.44 -17.85
N THR A 127 -3.54 -9.36 -17.29
CA THR A 127 -3.16 -8.00 -17.65
C THR A 127 -2.62 -7.29 -16.42
N MET A 128 -1.40 -6.78 -16.50
CA MET A 128 -0.78 -6.00 -15.44
C MET A 128 -0.73 -4.53 -15.84
N LEU A 129 -1.47 -3.68 -15.10
CA LEU A 129 -1.60 -2.25 -15.38
C LEU A 129 -0.76 -1.47 -14.35
N ASN A 130 0.26 -0.74 -14.82
CA ASN A 130 1.16 0.05 -13.96
C ASN A 130 1.61 -0.72 -12.71
N SER A 131 1.97 -1.98 -12.89
CA SER A 131 2.21 -2.90 -11.78
C SER A 131 3.60 -2.76 -11.19
N ALA A 132 3.68 -2.72 -9.86
CA ALA A 132 4.91 -2.48 -9.09
C ALA A 132 5.58 -3.79 -8.64
N PHE A 133 5.58 -4.84 -9.46
CA PHE A 133 6.10 -6.16 -9.08
C PHE A 133 7.64 -6.26 -9.03
N THR A 134 8.35 -5.25 -9.51
CA THR A 134 9.82 -5.13 -9.38
C THR A 134 10.25 -4.22 -8.22
N GLY A 135 9.30 -3.75 -7.43
CA GLY A 135 9.52 -2.81 -6.35
C GLY A 135 9.32 -1.35 -6.77
N LEU A 136 9.43 -0.47 -5.80
CA LEU A 136 9.31 0.99 -5.94
C LEU A 136 10.47 1.66 -5.19
N ASP A 137 11.29 2.45 -5.87
CA ASP A 137 12.40 3.20 -5.26
C ASP A 137 11.95 4.05 -4.07
N MET A 138 10.78 4.68 -4.19
CA MET A 138 10.19 5.47 -3.11
C MET A 138 9.98 4.65 -1.83
N VAL A 139 9.55 3.40 -1.94
CA VAL A 139 9.35 2.51 -0.78
C VAL A 139 10.70 2.04 -0.24
N GLY A 140 11.66 1.72 -1.12
CA GLY A 140 13.02 1.37 -0.74
C GLY A 140 13.71 2.50 0.02
N CYS A 141 13.68 3.71 -0.51
CA CYS A 141 14.24 4.92 0.13
C CYS A 141 13.55 5.21 1.47
N LEU A 142 12.21 5.09 1.52
CA LEU A 142 11.47 5.26 2.78
C LEU A 142 11.98 4.31 3.88
N PHE A 143 12.15 3.03 3.57
CA PHE A 143 12.61 2.03 4.55
C PHE A 143 14.11 2.13 4.88
N LYS A 144 14.90 2.77 4.04
CA LYS A 144 16.29 3.17 4.35
C LYS A 144 16.37 4.43 5.24
N GLY A 145 15.24 5.09 5.52
CA GLY A 145 15.20 6.35 6.27
C GLY A 145 15.57 7.58 5.42
N GLU A 146 15.66 7.43 4.11
CA GLU A 146 15.93 8.51 3.15
C GLU A 146 14.63 9.23 2.82
N ILE A 147 14.05 9.93 3.82
CA ILE A 147 12.84 10.72 3.63
C ILE A 147 13.23 12.10 3.15
N ALA A 148 12.95 12.39 1.90
CA ALA A 148 12.99 13.74 1.33
C ALA A 148 11.57 14.18 0.97
N ILE A 149 11.18 15.37 1.39
CA ILE A 149 9.93 16.00 0.98
C ILE A 149 10.31 17.13 0.03
N GLY A 150 10.44 16.81 -1.27
CA GLY A 150 10.75 17.81 -2.29
C GLY A 150 9.50 18.58 -2.72
N THR A 151 9.62 19.90 -2.85
CA THR A 151 8.53 20.72 -3.44
C THR A 151 8.31 20.36 -4.90
N ASP A 152 9.37 19.95 -5.60
CA ASP A 152 9.33 19.67 -7.04
C ASP A 152 8.55 18.37 -7.34
N GLU A 153 8.49 17.42 -6.40
CA GLU A 153 7.72 16.19 -6.52
C GLU A 153 6.31 16.33 -5.93
N LEU A 154 6.17 17.05 -4.81
CA LEU A 154 4.91 17.21 -4.11
C LEU A 154 3.88 18.04 -4.90
N ILE A 155 4.34 19.10 -5.57
CA ILE A 155 3.47 20.01 -6.34
C ILE A 155 2.80 19.32 -7.52
N PRO A 156 3.51 18.57 -8.39
CA PRO A 156 2.88 17.78 -9.45
C PRO A 156 1.89 16.73 -8.93
N PHE A 157 2.21 16.06 -7.82
CA PHE A 157 1.33 15.07 -7.21
C PHE A 157 0.01 15.69 -6.73
N ILE A 158 0.07 16.84 -6.05
CA ILE A 158 -1.12 17.55 -5.59
C ILE A 158 -1.95 18.06 -6.78
N ASN A 159 -1.31 18.59 -7.82
CA ASN A 159 -1.98 19.05 -9.02
C ASN A 159 -2.72 17.93 -9.77
N GLN A 160 -2.15 16.75 -9.81
CA GLN A 160 -2.74 15.59 -10.46
C GLN A 160 -3.91 15.00 -9.66
N SER A 161 -3.86 15.12 -8.33
CA SER A 161 -4.89 14.57 -7.44
C SER A 161 -6.09 15.48 -7.20
N MET A 162 -6.08 16.73 -7.71
CA MET A 162 -7.14 17.72 -7.46
C MET A 162 -7.93 18.03 -8.73
N ASN A 163 -9.23 17.85 -8.65
CA ASN A 163 -10.19 18.10 -9.73
C ASN A 163 -10.32 19.61 -10.04
N SER A 164 -10.56 19.97 -11.30
CA SER A 164 -10.45 21.31 -11.91
C SER A 164 -11.31 22.44 -11.30
N ASP A 165 -12.36 22.12 -10.56
CA ASP A 165 -13.28 23.14 -9.97
C ASP A 165 -12.69 23.89 -8.77
N THR A 166 -11.50 23.51 -8.33
CA THR A 166 -10.79 24.08 -7.18
C THR A 166 -9.53 24.86 -7.54
N LEU A 167 -9.30 25.18 -8.82
CA LEU A 167 -8.03 25.73 -9.33
C LEU A 167 -7.54 26.98 -8.56
N GLY A 168 -8.43 27.87 -8.15
CA GLY A 168 -8.07 29.05 -7.35
C GLY A 168 -7.58 28.71 -5.94
N LYS A 169 -8.27 27.77 -5.26
CA LYS A 169 -7.86 27.28 -3.94
C LYS A 169 -6.57 26.47 -4.01
N VAL A 170 -6.38 25.74 -5.11
CA VAL A 170 -5.16 24.99 -5.40
C VAL A 170 -3.95 25.90 -5.53
N LEU A 171 -4.05 26.98 -6.32
CA LEU A 171 -2.96 27.94 -6.51
C LEU A 171 -2.54 28.59 -5.19
N ASP A 172 -3.50 28.94 -4.33
CA ASP A 172 -3.20 29.50 -3.02
C ASP A 172 -2.61 28.46 -2.06
N THR A 173 -3.07 27.20 -2.12
CA THR A 173 -2.50 26.08 -1.36
C THR A 173 -1.08 25.77 -1.82
N LEU A 174 -0.82 25.78 -3.13
CA LEU A 174 0.52 25.55 -3.69
C LEU A 174 1.52 26.64 -3.28
N LYS A 175 1.11 27.90 -3.25
CA LYS A 175 1.95 29.00 -2.74
C LYS A 175 2.27 28.83 -1.26
N LEU A 176 1.30 28.38 -0.46
CA LEU A 176 1.53 28.07 0.95
C LEU A 176 2.47 26.88 1.12
N LEU A 177 2.35 25.86 0.30
CA LEU A 177 3.24 24.68 0.31
C LEU A 177 4.66 25.07 -0.12
N GLN A 178 4.84 25.85 -1.17
CA GLN A 178 6.17 26.35 -1.58
C GLN A 178 6.89 27.15 -0.49
N LEU A 179 6.12 27.83 0.37
CA LEU A 179 6.66 28.55 1.52
C LEU A 179 6.87 27.67 2.76
N ALA A 180 6.03 26.65 2.92
CA ALA A 180 6.01 25.79 4.13
C ALA A 180 6.98 24.62 4.02
N VAL A 181 7.11 23.99 2.86
CA VAL A 181 7.94 22.78 2.70
C VAL A 181 9.41 23.01 3.05
N PRO A 182 10.10 24.06 2.53
CA PRO A 182 11.49 24.31 2.90
C PRO A 182 11.67 24.61 4.40
N LYS A 183 10.67 25.23 5.04
CA LYS A 183 10.69 25.46 6.48
C LYS A 183 10.44 24.18 7.26
N LEU A 184 9.59 23.30 6.74
CA LEU A 184 9.32 21.99 7.33
C LEU A 184 10.56 21.09 7.22
N GLU A 185 11.23 21.05 6.09
CA GLU A 185 12.50 20.32 5.91
C GLU A 185 13.55 20.83 6.90
N GLY A 186 13.78 22.14 6.97
CA GLY A 186 14.70 22.72 7.92
C GLY A 186 14.32 22.42 9.38
N PHE A 187 13.02 22.37 9.71
CA PHE A 187 12.56 21.99 11.03
C PHE A 187 12.79 20.50 11.31
N LEU A 188 12.53 19.63 10.34
CA LEU A 188 12.73 18.18 10.51
C LEU A 188 14.18 17.81 10.78
N GLU A 189 15.14 18.57 10.24
CA GLU A 189 16.58 18.36 10.46
C GLU A 189 17.09 19.01 11.78
N THR A 190 16.23 19.70 12.54
CA THR A 190 16.63 20.22 13.86
C THR A 190 16.70 19.13 14.90
N GLU A 191 17.66 19.23 15.83
CA GLU A 191 17.78 18.28 16.92
C GLU A 191 16.62 18.39 17.93
N LEU A 192 16.27 17.25 18.51
CA LEU A 192 15.29 17.17 19.57
C LEU A 192 15.82 17.85 20.84
N PRO A 193 14.96 18.54 21.62
CA PRO A 193 15.38 19.22 22.84
C PRO A 193 15.70 18.27 23.99
N ASP A 194 15.63 16.96 23.79
CA ASP A 194 15.86 15.92 24.79
C ASP A 194 17.34 15.55 24.97
N GLY A 195 18.25 16.17 24.23
CA GLY A 195 19.70 15.90 24.28
C GLY A 195 20.10 14.54 23.67
N SER A 196 19.23 13.87 22.94
CA SER A 196 19.50 12.56 22.31
C SER A 196 20.40 12.64 21.07
N GLY A 197 20.61 13.83 20.52
CA GLY A 197 21.28 14.04 19.24
C GLY A 197 20.46 13.55 18.02
N ARG A 198 19.20 13.16 18.23
CA ARG A 198 18.28 12.80 17.15
C ARG A 198 17.56 14.03 16.63
N THR A 199 17.16 14.00 15.36
CA THR A 199 16.35 15.05 14.74
C THR A 199 14.85 14.75 14.86
N TYR A 200 14.00 15.74 14.56
CA TYR A 200 12.56 15.51 14.43
C TYR A 200 12.24 14.50 13.30
N LYS A 201 13.03 14.48 12.23
CA LYS A 201 12.94 13.48 11.15
C LYS A 201 13.16 12.06 11.68
N ASP A 202 14.24 11.84 12.46
CA ASP A 202 14.49 10.56 13.12
C ASP A 202 13.34 10.13 14.00
N ARG A 203 12.76 11.06 14.72
CA ARG A 203 11.61 10.80 15.60
C ARG A 203 10.38 10.37 14.79
N ILE A 204 10.05 11.08 13.72
CA ILE A 204 8.92 10.71 12.84
C ILE A 204 9.17 9.34 12.23
N PHE A 205 10.38 9.10 11.72
CA PHE A 205 10.73 7.81 11.15
C PHE A 205 10.56 6.68 12.16
N THR A 206 11.13 6.80 13.36
CA THR A 206 11.11 5.73 14.38
C THR A 206 9.76 5.54 15.03
N GLU A 207 9.06 6.62 15.39
CA GLU A 207 7.85 6.57 16.22
C GLU A 207 6.56 6.49 15.39
N CYS A 208 6.60 6.87 14.10
CA CYS A 208 5.44 6.82 13.22
C CYS A 208 5.60 5.74 12.14
N LEU A 209 6.63 5.84 11.30
CA LEU A 209 6.79 4.95 10.15
C LEU A 209 7.21 3.54 10.57
N VAL A 210 8.25 3.39 11.36
CA VAL A 210 8.72 2.07 11.82
C VAL A 210 7.67 1.38 12.68
N SER A 211 7.00 2.12 13.57
CA SER A 211 5.95 1.56 14.43
C SER A 211 4.69 1.17 13.65
N GLY A 212 4.33 1.94 12.61
CA GLY A 212 3.13 1.70 11.81
C GLY A 212 3.36 0.66 10.71
N PHE A 213 4.43 0.83 9.93
CA PHE A 213 4.64 0.07 8.69
C PHE A 213 5.77 -0.95 8.76
N GLY A 214 6.62 -0.90 9.80
CA GLY A 214 7.76 -1.81 9.91
C GLY A 214 7.38 -3.30 9.96
N TYR A 215 6.15 -3.60 10.37
CA TYR A 215 5.59 -4.95 10.42
C TYR A 215 4.56 -5.22 9.32
N THR A 216 4.42 -4.36 8.33
CA THR A 216 3.45 -4.54 7.25
C THR A 216 4.07 -5.35 6.10
N PRO A 217 3.79 -6.67 5.99
CA PRO A 217 4.51 -7.55 5.08
C PRO A 217 4.37 -7.16 3.62
N SER A 218 3.20 -6.65 3.23
CA SER A 218 2.95 -6.25 1.85
C SER A 218 3.84 -5.10 1.38
N LEU A 219 4.21 -4.18 2.26
CA LEU A 219 5.08 -3.05 1.88
C LEU A 219 6.51 -3.51 1.58
N TRP A 220 6.97 -4.59 2.22
CA TRP A 220 8.29 -5.16 1.94
C TRP A 220 8.40 -5.76 0.55
N ALA A 221 7.30 -6.22 -0.03
CA ALA A 221 7.26 -6.69 -1.40
C ALA A 221 7.52 -5.58 -2.43
N PHE A 222 7.42 -4.31 -2.03
CA PHE A 222 7.72 -3.15 -2.87
C PHE A 222 9.10 -2.55 -2.65
N VAL A 223 9.92 -3.13 -1.78
CA VAL A 223 11.33 -2.73 -1.65
C VAL A 223 12.12 -3.38 -2.78
N PRO A 224 12.77 -2.62 -3.69
CA PRO A 224 13.60 -3.20 -4.73
C PRO A 224 14.71 -4.07 -4.16
N ASP A 225 15.06 -5.15 -4.86
CA ASP A 225 16.07 -6.11 -4.43
C ASP A 225 17.41 -5.44 -4.08
N GLU A 226 17.79 -4.42 -4.84
CA GLU A 226 19.02 -3.64 -4.65
C GLU A 226 19.06 -2.86 -3.33
N TYR A 227 17.89 -2.47 -2.79
CA TYR A 227 17.77 -1.73 -1.51
C TYR A 227 17.41 -2.63 -0.34
N TYR A 228 16.99 -3.88 -0.59
CA TYR A 228 16.37 -4.73 0.42
C TYR A 228 17.25 -4.95 1.65
N ASN A 229 18.54 -5.25 1.45
CA ASN A 229 19.45 -5.52 2.57
C ASN A 229 19.71 -4.27 3.41
N ASP A 230 19.87 -3.10 2.77
CA ASP A 230 20.09 -1.83 3.45
C ASP A 230 18.85 -1.39 4.21
N ALA A 231 17.69 -1.44 3.56
CA ALA A 231 16.40 -1.14 4.18
C ALA A 231 16.14 -2.06 5.38
N LYS A 232 16.38 -3.37 5.23
CA LYS A 232 16.26 -4.37 6.28
C LYS A 232 17.15 -4.07 7.48
N ALA A 233 18.42 -3.72 7.24
CA ALA A 233 19.36 -3.38 8.30
C ALA A 233 18.95 -2.13 9.08
N VAL A 234 18.55 -1.07 8.38
CA VAL A 234 18.08 0.19 8.98
C VAL A 234 16.82 -0.05 9.79
N MET A 235 15.80 -0.68 9.20
CA MET A 235 14.53 -0.96 9.87
C MET A 235 14.73 -1.85 11.09
N LYS A 236 15.56 -2.91 10.98
CA LYS A 236 15.87 -3.79 12.10
C LYS A 236 16.48 -3.02 13.28
N ALA A 237 17.46 -2.16 13.03
CA ALA A 237 18.09 -1.37 14.09
C ALA A 237 17.07 -0.46 14.82
N TYR A 238 16.16 0.17 14.07
CA TYR A 238 15.11 0.99 14.66
C TYR A 238 14.06 0.17 15.41
N MET A 239 13.67 -0.99 14.89
CA MET A 239 12.70 -1.88 15.54
C MET A 239 13.25 -2.43 16.85
N GLU A 240 14.51 -2.87 16.89
CA GLU A 240 15.17 -3.35 18.09
C GLU A 240 15.22 -2.25 19.17
N LYS A 241 15.57 -1.02 18.76
CA LYS A 241 15.60 0.11 19.68
C LYS A 241 14.21 0.44 20.25
N ASN A 242 13.18 0.46 19.42
CA ASN A 242 11.80 0.71 19.86
C ASN A 242 11.27 -0.41 20.78
N GLN A 243 11.64 -1.64 20.53
CA GLN A 243 11.16 -2.79 21.30
C GLN A 243 11.89 -2.94 22.63
N GLN A 244 13.18 -2.61 22.69
CA GLN A 244 13.88 -2.52 23.96
C GLN A 244 13.23 -1.49 24.90
N GLN A 245 12.75 -0.38 24.34
CA GLN A 245 12.01 0.64 25.11
C GLN A 245 10.62 0.14 25.56
N LYS A 246 10.02 -0.81 24.84
CA LYS A 246 8.70 -1.41 25.15
C LYS A 246 8.78 -2.75 25.89
N GLY A 247 9.98 -3.27 26.17
CA GLY A 247 10.18 -4.55 26.88
C GLY A 247 9.87 -5.81 26.04
N VAL A 248 9.87 -5.70 24.68
CA VAL A 248 9.63 -6.83 23.77
C VAL A 248 10.95 -7.49 23.39
N SER A 249 11.00 -8.83 23.36
CA SER A 249 12.23 -9.58 23.09
C SER A 249 12.65 -9.59 21.63
N ALA A 250 13.98 -9.65 21.36
CA ALA A 250 14.57 -9.68 20.02
C ALA A 250 14.13 -10.89 19.17
N SER A 251 13.67 -12.00 19.79
CA SER A 251 13.18 -13.18 19.08
C SER A 251 11.92 -12.94 18.25
N VAL A 252 11.10 -11.95 18.64
CA VAL A 252 9.89 -11.56 17.92
C VAL A 252 10.24 -10.83 16.61
N ILE A 253 11.38 -10.12 16.58
CA ILE A 253 11.83 -9.37 15.40
C ILE A 253 12.33 -10.33 14.31
N ALA A 254 12.98 -11.44 14.69
CA ALA A 254 13.54 -12.39 13.74
C ALA A 254 12.45 -13.11 12.91
N ALA A 255 11.27 -13.31 13.46
CA ALA A 255 10.18 -14.00 12.79
C ALA A 255 9.60 -13.24 11.59
N ASN A 256 9.74 -11.90 11.56
CA ASN A 256 9.21 -11.05 10.48
C ASN A 256 10.14 -10.89 9.27
N TRP A 257 11.38 -11.38 9.38
CA TRP A 257 12.41 -11.15 8.37
C TRP A 257 12.90 -12.45 7.71
N ALA A 258 12.29 -13.57 8.07
CA ALA A 258 12.53 -14.87 7.49
C ALA A 258 11.58 -15.17 6.35
#